data_4af1b317baae5ea3d56dd778c8fd4fe8
#
_entry.id   4af1b317baae5ea3d56dd778c8fd4fe8
#
_cell.length_a   1.000
_cell.length_b   1.000
_cell.length_c   1.000
_cell.angle_alpha   90.00
_cell.angle_beta   90.00
_cell.angle_gamma   90.00
#
_symmetry.space_group_name_H-M   'P 1'
#
loop_
_entity.id
_entity.type
_entity.pdbx_description
1 polymer ?
#
loop_
_entity_poly.entity_id
_entity_poly.type
_entity_poly.pdbx_seq_one_letter_code
_entity_poly.pdbx_strand_id
1 'polypeptide(L)'
;DLNVDDPHLVSWSSECRVIIGAWIAPLFGPQERLDPRLEPGHLLHVVPADASQTRVIEEARAGRNLVVQGPPGTGKSQTIANIIAAAAHDRKKVLFVAEKMAALSVVHDRLRKVGLGDLCLEIHSRATNKRGFLDELARTLAAGATPPEIPGPPDALREARDRLNGVADLLHQPVPGYVFTPFRAMAESARFVG
;
A
#
# COMPACT_ATOMS: atom_id res chain seq x y z
N ASP A 1 -19.49 -18.03 -0.31
CA ASP A 1 -19.37 -17.93 -1.77
C ASP A 1 -19.59 -16.49 -2.17
N LEU A 2 -18.50 -15.81 -2.54
CA LEU A 2 -18.58 -14.43 -3.03
C LEU A 2 -19.03 -14.49 -4.49
N ASN A 3 -20.16 -13.86 -4.77
CA ASN A 3 -20.67 -13.77 -6.14
C ASN A 3 -19.70 -12.92 -6.97
N VAL A 4 -19.08 -13.53 -7.99
CA VAL A 4 -18.10 -12.90 -8.88
C VAL A 4 -18.71 -11.75 -9.71
N ASP A 5 -20.01 -11.74 -9.87
CA ASP A 5 -20.78 -10.75 -10.64
C ASP A 5 -21.35 -9.61 -9.77
N ASP A 6 -20.90 -9.49 -8.51
CA ASP A 6 -21.31 -8.40 -7.63
C ASP A 6 -20.81 -7.05 -8.22
N PRO A 7 -21.73 -6.11 -8.53
CA PRO A 7 -21.37 -4.80 -9.07
C PRO A 7 -20.51 -3.95 -8.14
N HIS A 8 -20.38 -4.34 -6.87
CA HIS A 8 -19.52 -3.70 -5.88
C HIS A 8 -18.10 -4.31 -5.84
N LEU A 9 -17.85 -5.35 -6.64
CA LEU A 9 -16.55 -5.98 -6.75
C LEU A 9 -15.68 -5.20 -7.73
N VAL A 10 -14.71 -4.46 -7.23
CA VAL A 10 -13.74 -3.76 -8.07
C VAL A 10 -12.49 -4.64 -8.20
N SER A 11 -12.23 -5.13 -9.41
CA SER A 11 -10.99 -5.86 -9.72
C SER A 11 -9.99 -4.88 -10.34
N TRP A 12 -8.86 -4.66 -9.69
CA TRP A 12 -7.78 -3.79 -10.19
C TRP A 12 -6.64 -4.55 -10.86
N SER A 13 -6.61 -5.87 -10.65
CA SER A 13 -5.74 -6.79 -11.40
C SER A 13 -6.39 -8.16 -11.41
N SER A 14 -5.92 -9.05 -12.29
CA SER A 14 -6.35 -10.46 -12.31
C SER A 14 -6.04 -11.20 -11.00
N GLU A 15 -5.13 -10.66 -10.19
CA GLU A 15 -4.62 -11.32 -8.99
C GLU A 15 -5.10 -10.70 -7.66
N CYS A 16 -5.58 -9.44 -7.70
CA CYS A 16 -6.04 -8.75 -6.50
C CYS A 16 -7.47 -8.24 -6.68
N ARG A 17 -8.37 -8.66 -5.81
CA ARG A 17 -9.77 -8.19 -5.78
C ARG A 17 -10.01 -7.44 -4.49
N VAL A 18 -10.60 -6.25 -4.61
CA VAL A 18 -11.02 -5.45 -3.48
C VAL A 18 -12.52 -5.25 -3.56
N ILE A 19 -13.21 -5.63 -2.51
CA ILE A 19 -14.63 -5.38 -2.35
C ILE A 19 -14.78 -4.14 -1.49
N ILE A 20 -15.37 -3.10 -2.07
CA ILE A 20 -15.68 -1.88 -1.36
C ILE A 20 -17.12 -1.98 -0.89
N GLY A 21 -17.33 -1.76 0.40
CA GLY A 21 -18.66 -1.87 1.01
C GLY A 21 -19.72 -1.03 0.28
N ALA A 22 -20.93 -1.56 0.16
CA ALA A 22 -22.00 -1.21 -0.76
C ALA A 22 -22.48 0.25 -0.79
N TRP A 23 -21.96 1.15 0.05
CA TRP A 23 -22.56 2.47 0.25
C TRP A 23 -21.69 3.66 -0.12
N ILE A 24 -20.43 3.47 -0.48
CA ILE A 24 -19.52 4.57 -0.77
C ILE A 24 -18.71 4.23 -2.03
N ALA A 25 -18.82 5.06 -3.07
CA ALA A 25 -18.05 4.89 -4.31
C ALA A 25 -16.54 4.86 -4.04
N PRO A 26 -15.76 4.03 -4.76
CA PRO A 26 -14.31 3.99 -4.62
C PRO A 26 -13.67 5.33 -4.97
N LEU A 27 -12.54 5.64 -4.31
CA LEU A 27 -11.76 6.85 -4.61
C LEU A 27 -11.21 6.83 -6.03
N PHE A 28 -10.87 5.64 -6.52
CA PHE A 28 -10.22 5.44 -7.81
C PHE A 28 -11.03 4.50 -8.70
N GLY A 29 -11.16 4.84 -9.95
CA GLY A 29 -11.71 3.95 -10.97
C GLY A 29 -10.83 2.70 -11.18
N PRO A 30 -11.37 1.60 -11.74
CA PRO A 30 -10.64 0.32 -11.88
C PRO A 30 -9.30 0.43 -12.62
N GLN A 31 -9.22 1.29 -13.64
CA GLN A 31 -8.03 1.51 -14.46
C GLN A 31 -7.51 2.95 -14.37
N GLU A 32 -7.95 3.70 -13.41
CA GLU A 32 -7.54 5.09 -13.23
C GLU A 32 -6.06 5.17 -12.86
N ARG A 33 -5.31 6.07 -13.50
CA ARG A 33 -3.92 6.39 -13.12
C ARG A 33 -3.91 7.07 -11.76
N LEU A 34 -3.02 6.61 -10.87
CA LEU A 34 -2.91 7.15 -9.51
C LEU A 34 -2.14 8.48 -9.47
N ASP A 35 -1.08 8.57 -10.24
CA ASP A 35 -0.13 9.68 -10.18
C ASP A 35 -0.73 11.08 -10.34
N PRO A 36 -1.74 11.29 -11.22
CA PRO A 36 -2.37 12.60 -11.33
C PRO A 36 -3.17 13.02 -10.09
N ARG A 37 -3.57 12.04 -9.25
CA ARG A 37 -4.41 12.26 -8.06
C ARG A 37 -3.66 12.21 -6.74
N LEU A 38 -2.50 11.54 -6.73
CA LEU A 38 -1.73 11.31 -5.52
C LEU A 38 -0.44 12.14 -5.55
N GLU A 39 -0.36 13.10 -4.65
CA GLU A 39 0.89 13.82 -4.42
C GLU A 39 1.91 12.93 -3.72
N PRO A 40 3.13 12.78 -4.27
CA PRO A 40 4.17 11.92 -3.69
C PRO A 40 4.48 12.22 -2.22
N GLY A 41 4.46 13.50 -1.84
CA GLY A 41 4.68 13.92 -0.46
C GLY A 41 3.59 13.52 0.54
N HIS A 42 2.42 13.11 0.06
CA HIS A 42 1.31 12.63 0.89
C HIS A 42 1.23 11.11 0.97
N LEU A 43 2.05 10.39 0.17
CA LEU A 43 2.11 8.94 0.21
C LEU A 43 2.92 8.50 1.44
N LEU A 44 2.30 7.70 2.29
CA LEU A 44 2.90 7.23 3.54
C LEU A 44 3.23 5.74 3.44
N HIS A 45 4.17 5.42 2.54
CA HIS A 45 4.66 4.07 2.37
C HIS A 45 5.95 3.88 3.15
N VAL A 46 5.90 3.06 4.20
CA VAL A 46 7.08 2.69 4.99
C VAL A 46 7.79 1.44 4.45
N VAL A 47 7.12 0.71 3.57
CA VAL A 47 7.69 -0.37 2.75
C VAL A 47 7.21 -0.22 1.31
N PRO A 48 7.96 -0.72 0.30
CA PRO A 48 7.55 -0.60 -1.09
C PRO A 48 6.13 -1.10 -1.33
N ALA A 49 5.38 -0.38 -2.17
CA ALA A 49 4.02 -0.73 -2.56
C ALA A 49 3.83 -0.52 -4.06
N ASP A 50 3.14 -1.44 -4.71
CA ASP A 50 2.71 -1.29 -6.10
C ASP A 50 1.42 -0.44 -6.21
N ALA A 51 0.97 -0.18 -7.43
CA ALA A 51 -0.22 0.63 -7.67
C ALA A 51 -1.49 0.03 -7.06
N SER A 52 -1.65 -1.30 -7.07
CA SER A 52 -2.81 -1.97 -6.48
C SER A 52 -2.80 -1.85 -4.95
N GLN A 53 -1.65 -2.05 -4.35
CA GLN A 53 -1.45 -1.88 -2.91
C GLN A 53 -1.66 -0.43 -2.48
N THR A 54 -1.15 0.53 -3.24
CA THR A 54 -1.35 1.96 -2.99
C THR A 54 -2.83 2.34 -3.00
N ARG A 55 -3.62 1.81 -3.94
CA ARG A 55 -5.08 2.02 -3.95
C ARG A 55 -5.73 1.54 -2.66
N VAL A 56 -5.40 0.32 -2.22
CA VAL A 56 -5.93 -0.24 -0.97
C VAL A 56 -5.56 0.62 0.23
N ILE A 57 -4.31 1.10 0.30
CA ILE A 57 -3.83 1.94 1.40
C ILE A 57 -4.62 3.25 1.45
N GLU A 58 -4.78 3.94 0.32
CA GLU A 58 -5.47 5.23 0.27
C GLU A 58 -6.99 5.10 0.51
N GLU A 59 -7.62 4.04 0.01
CA GLU A 59 -9.02 3.73 0.34
C GLU A 59 -9.22 3.49 1.84
N ALA A 60 -8.30 2.73 2.47
CA ALA A 60 -8.33 2.50 3.91
C ALA A 60 -8.10 3.80 4.71
N ARG A 61 -7.18 4.67 4.26
CA ARG A 61 -6.96 6.00 4.87
C ARG A 61 -8.20 6.86 4.81
N ALA A 62 -8.94 6.80 3.71
CA ALA A 62 -10.22 7.49 3.55
C ALA A 62 -11.35 6.94 4.42
N GLY A 63 -11.08 5.90 5.23
CA GLY A 63 -12.06 5.30 6.16
C GLY A 63 -13.05 4.36 5.49
N ARG A 64 -12.71 3.80 4.34
CA ARG A 64 -13.57 2.86 3.63
C ARG A 64 -13.48 1.45 4.22
N ASN A 65 -14.60 0.74 4.16
CA ASN A 65 -14.65 -0.68 4.49
C ASN A 65 -14.21 -1.49 3.28
N LEU A 66 -13.18 -2.33 3.45
CA LEU A 66 -12.55 -3.06 2.36
C LEU A 66 -12.44 -4.54 2.68
N VAL A 67 -12.66 -5.39 1.68
CA VAL A 67 -12.22 -6.79 1.68
C VAL A 67 -11.15 -6.94 0.62
N VAL A 68 -9.93 -7.32 1.01
CA VAL A 68 -8.79 -7.44 0.12
C VAL A 68 -8.42 -8.91 -0.04
N GLN A 69 -8.61 -9.44 -1.24
CA GLN A 69 -8.16 -10.78 -1.59
C GLN A 69 -6.86 -10.70 -2.40
N GLY A 70 -5.92 -11.55 -2.07
CA GLY A 70 -4.67 -11.68 -2.83
C GLY A 70 -4.06 -13.06 -2.62
N PRO A 71 -3.54 -13.71 -3.67
CA PRO A 71 -2.80 -14.96 -3.54
C PRO A 71 -1.59 -14.85 -2.61
N PRO A 72 -0.99 -15.98 -2.19
CA PRO A 72 0.30 -15.95 -1.52
C PRO A 72 1.35 -15.22 -2.37
N GLY A 73 2.20 -14.41 -1.75
CA GLY A 73 3.25 -13.65 -2.45
C GLY A 73 2.85 -12.26 -2.97
N THR A 74 1.59 -11.88 -2.97
CA THR A 74 1.11 -10.55 -3.45
C THR A 74 1.37 -9.38 -2.49
N GLY A 75 2.19 -9.54 -1.49
CA GLY A 75 2.57 -8.44 -0.59
C GLY A 75 1.52 -8.03 0.43
N LYS A 76 0.54 -8.89 0.78
CA LYS A 76 -0.50 -8.58 1.79
C LYS A 76 0.06 -8.01 3.09
N SER A 77 1.13 -8.61 3.63
CA SER A 77 1.75 -8.11 4.87
C SER A 77 2.44 -6.75 4.70
N GLN A 78 2.89 -6.40 3.48
CA GLN A 78 3.42 -5.08 3.16
C GLN A 78 2.29 -4.05 3.13
N THR A 79 1.18 -4.40 2.47
CA THR A 79 -0.02 -3.55 2.43
C THR A 79 -0.55 -3.27 3.83
N ILE A 80 -0.66 -4.30 4.69
CA ILE A 80 -1.10 -4.15 6.08
C ILE A 80 -0.14 -3.23 6.86
N ALA A 81 1.17 -3.42 6.73
CA ALA A 81 2.15 -2.57 7.41
C ALA A 81 2.04 -1.10 6.98
N ASN A 82 1.86 -0.83 5.69
CA ASN A 82 1.64 0.52 5.17
C ASN A 82 0.31 1.12 5.65
N ILE A 83 -0.78 0.34 5.70
CA ILE A 83 -2.07 0.80 6.25
C ILE A 83 -1.92 1.21 7.72
N ILE A 84 -1.25 0.38 8.53
CA ILE A 84 -1.03 0.67 9.95
C ILE A 84 -0.18 1.93 10.09
N ALA A 85 0.92 2.05 9.33
CA ALA A 85 1.79 3.21 9.38
C ALA A 85 1.06 4.50 8.97
N ALA A 86 0.30 4.46 7.89
CA ALA A 86 -0.49 5.58 7.41
C ALA A 86 -1.59 5.99 8.41
N ALA A 87 -2.27 5.03 9.01
CA ALA A 87 -3.27 5.27 10.04
C ALA A 87 -2.65 5.88 11.32
N ALA A 88 -1.46 5.41 11.72
CA ALA A 88 -0.73 5.98 12.85
C ALA A 88 -0.30 7.44 12.59
N HIS A 89 0.19 7.74 11.38
CA HIS A 89 0.49 9.11 10.97
C HIS A 89 -0.77 9.99 11.05
N ASP A 90 -1.90 9.50 10.58
CA ASP A 90 -3.20 10.17 10.64
C ASP A 90 -3.80 10.18 12.07
N ARG A 91 -3.02 9.78 13.09
CA ARG A 91 -3.41 9.70 14.52
C ARG A 91 -4.62 8.81 14.79
N LYS A 92 -4.83 7.81 13.96
CA LYS A 92 -5.89 6.81 14.12
C LYS A 92 -5.40 5.66 15.00
N LYS A 93 -6.32 5.09 15.78
CA LYS A 93 -6.06 3.85 16.52
C LYS A 93 -6.38 2.67 15.61
N VAL A 94 -5.46 1.70 15.54
CA VAL A 94 -5.60 0.51 14.70
C VAL A 94 -5.66 -0.73 15.58
N LEU A 95 -6.65 -1.58 15.34
CA LEU A 95 -6.70 -2.92 15.89
C LEU A 95 -6.45 -3.91 14.76
N PHE A 96 -5.33 -4.64 14.83
CA PHE A 96 -5.02 -5.71 13.91
C PHE A 96 -5.27 -7.07 14.55
N VAL A 97 -6.17 -7.84 13.97
CA VAL A 97 -6.56 -9.17 14.47
C VAL A 97 -6.23 -10.23 13.42
N ALA A 98 -5.62 -11.32 13.84
CA ALA A 98 -5.36 -12.46 12.98
C ALA A 98 -5.60 -13.77 13.75
N GLU A 99 -6.04 -14.80 13.04
CA GLU A 99 -6.25 -16.13 13.59
C GLU A 99 -4.94 -16.79 14.04
N LYS A 100 -3.87 -16.58 13.23
CA LYS A 100 -2.57 -17.21 13.47
C LYS A 100 -1.55 -16.20 13.96
N MET A 101 -0.84 -16.56 15.04
CA MET A 101 0.27 -15.78 15.60
C MET A 101 1.33 -15.42 14.56
N ALA A 102 1.66 -16.34 13.64
CA ALA A 102 2.64 -16.09 12.59
C ALA A 102 2.27 -14.89 11.71
N ALA A 103 0.98 -14.64 11.48
CA ALA A 103 0.55 -13.48 10.70
C ALA A 103 0.75 -12.17 11.47
N LEU A 104 0.50 -12.16 12.78
CA LEU A 104 0.78 -11.02 13.66
C LEU A 104 2.28 -10.71 13.68
N SER A 105 3.11 -11.73 13.95
CA SER A 105 4.57 -11.57 14.04
C SER A 105 5.18 -11.02 12.74
N VAL A 106 4.74 -11.48 11.57
CA VAL A 106 5.24 -10.98 10.28
C VAL A 106 4.98 -9.49 10.10
N VAL A 107 3.79 -9.01 10.47
CA VAL A 107 3.44 -7.59 10.36
C VAL A 107 4.19 -6.77 11.42
N HIS A 108 4.24 -7.25 12.66
CA HIS A 108 4.96 -6.62 13.75
C HIS A 108 6.46 -6.47 13.45
N ASP A 109 7.12 -7.53 12.94
CA ASP A 109 8.53 -7.48 12.56
C ASP A 109 8.81 -6.49 11.43
N ARG A 110 7.87 -6.34 10.48
CA ARG A 110 7.99 -5.32 9.44
C ARG A 110 7.93 -3.92 10.02
N LEU A 111 6.99 -3.64 10.91
CA LEU A 111 6.85 -2.34 11.57
C LEU A 111 8.07 -2.04 12.44
N ARG A 112 8.61 -3.03 13.16
CA ARG A 112 9.86 -2.87 13.92
C ARG A 112 11.05 -2.51 13.04
N LYS A 113 11.20 -3.17 11.88
CA LYS A 113 12.32 -2.92 10.95
C LYS A 113 12.33 -1.49 10.40
N VAL A 114 11.18 -0.85 10.32
CA VAL A 114 11.03 0.55 9.87
C VAL A 114 10.92 1.54 11.04
N GLY A 115 11.24 1.11 12.27
CA GLY A 115 11.24 1.99 13.44
C GLY A 115 9.87 2.28 14.05
N LEU A 116 8.83 1.56 13.66
CA LEU A 116 7.46 1.74 14.17
C LEU A 116 7.05 0.72 15.24
N GLY A 117 8.02 -0.06 15.75
CA GLY A 117 7.75 -1.10 16.75
C GLY A 117 7.14 -0.54 18.04
N ASP A 118 7.61 0.61 18.49
CA ASP A 118 7.15 1.24 19.74
C ASP A 118 5.70 1.79 19.64
N LEU A 119 5.12 1.87 18.44
CA LEU A 119 3.71 2.20 18.24
C LEU A 119 2.79 0.97 18.36
N CYS A 120 3.36 -0.23 18.43
CA CYS A 120 2.63 -1.48 18.44
C CYS A 120 2.60 -2.07 19.84
N LEU A 121 1.41 -2.47 20.29
CA LEU A 121 1.23 -3.24 21.50
C LEU A 121 0.71 -4.62 21.13
N GLU A 122 1.49 -5.66 21.44
CA GLU A 122 1.14 -7.04 21.13
C GLU A 122 0.34 -7.66 22.29
N ILE A 123 -0.89 -8.10 22.02
CA ILE A 123 -1.76 -8.70 23.04
C ILE A 123 -2.01 -10.16 22.66
N HIS A 124 -1.48 -11.10 23.47
CA HIS A 124 -1.65 -12.53 23.29
C HIS A 124 -2.66 -13.12 24.25
N SER A 125 -3.53 -14.01 23.77
CA SER A 125 -4.59 -14.64 24.57
C SER A 125 -4.11 -15.69 25.59
N ARG A 126 -2.90 -16.23 25.44
CA ARG A 126 -2.47 -17.42 26.23
C ARG A 126 -1.43 -17.23 27.32
N ALA A 127 -0.76 -16.14 27.37
CA ALA A 127 0.18 -15.84 28.46
C ALA A 127 0.52 -14.36 28.45
N THR A 128 -0.43 -13.50 28.61
CA THR A 128 -0.12 -12.09 28.83
C THR A 128 0.64 -12.04 30.16
N ASN A 129 1.96 -12.19 30.08
CA ASN A 129 2.81 -11.86 31.15
C ASN A 129 2.57 -10.38 31.46
N LYS A 130 1.72 -10.14 32.47
CA LYS A 130 1.34 -8.77 32.88
C LYS A 130 2.54 -7.87 33.02
N ARG A 131 3.68 -8.45 33.41
CA ARG A 131 4.96 -7.75 33.55
C ARG A 131 5.51 -7.34 32.19
N GLY A 132 5.53 -8.24 31.18
CA GLY A 132 6.00 -7.92 29.84
C GLY A 132 5.15 -6.84 29.17
N PHE A 133 3.84 -6.89 29.36
CA PHE A 133 2.91 -5.84 28.88
C PHE A 133 3.22 -4.47 29.52
N LEU A 134 3.44 -4.43 30.84
CA LEU A 134 3.77 -3.20 31.55
C LEU A 134 5.15 -2.66 31.15
N ASP A 135 6.12 -3.55 30.93
CA ASP A 135 7.48 -3.19 30.51
C ASP A 135 7.46 -2.61 29.07
N GLU A 136 6.62 -3.16 28.18
CA GLU A 136 6.44 -2.63 26.82
C GLU A 136 5.77 -1.25 26.86
N LEU A 137 4.70 -1.09 27.63
CA LEU A 137 4.03 0.18 27.82
C LEU A 137 4.98 1.23 28.44
N ALA A 138 5.79 0.85 29.42
CA ALA A 138 6.77 1.73 30.02
C ALA A 138 7.84 2.19 29.02
N ARG A 139 8.33 1.29 28.17
CA ARG A 139 9.27 1.63 27.08
C ARG A 139 8.67 2.63 26.10
N THR A 140 7.44 2.39 25.64
CA THR A 140 6.74 3.30 24.71
C THR A 140 6.55 4.69 25.33
N LEU A 141 6.19 4.77 26.61
CA LEU A 141 6.05 6.04 27.32
C LEU A 141 7.39 6.76 27.52
N ALA A 142 8.47 5.99 27.76
CA ALA A 142 9.81 6.54 27.96
C ALA A 142 10.48 7.01 26.66
N ALA A 143 10.16 6.37 25.52
CA ALA A 143 10.73 6.70 24.22
C ALA A 143 10.38 8.12 23.74
N GLY A 144 9.31 8.73 24.27
CA GLY A 144 8.86 10.06 23.88
C GLY A 144 8.46 10.12 22.41
N ALA A 145 7.60 11.04 22.05
CA ALA A 145 7.19 11.26 20.67
C ALA A 145 8.17 12.21 19.96
N THR A 146 9.39 11.74 19.63
CA THR A 146 10.25 12.47 18.71
C THR A 146 9.84 12.09 17.29
N PRO A 147 9.27 12.99 16.49
CA PRO A 147 8.93 12.67 15.11
C PRO A 147 10.22 12.28 14.36
N PRO A 148 10.23 11.22 13.56
CA PRO A 148 11.37 10.92 12.70
C PRO A 148 11.58 12.07 11.70
N GLU A 149 12.83 12.47 11.49
CA GLU A 149 13.19 13.36 10.39
C GLU A 149 12.84 12.64 9.06
N ILE A 150 12.03 13.30 8.24
CA ILE A 150 11.70 12.79 6.91
C ILE A 150 12.88 13.16 5.99
N PRO A 151 13.66 12.17 5.50
CA PRO A 151 14.79 12.48 4.64
C PRO A 151 14.32 12.89 3.24
N GLY A 152 14.82 14.03 2.78
CA GLY A 152 14.74 14.51 1.41
C GLY A 152 13.57 15.45 1.11
N PRO A 153 13.76 16.35 0.14
CA PRO A 153 12.70 17.28 -0.27
C PRO A 153 11.59 16.52 -1.04
N PRO A 154 10.32 16.82 -0.76
CA PRO A 154 9.17 16.25 -1.50
C PRO A 154 9.25 16.48 -3.01
N ASP A 155 9.92 17.55 -3.44
CA ASP A 155 10.08 17.92 -4.84
C ASP A 155 10.92 16.93 -5.64
N ALA A 156 11.98 16.35 -5.06
CA ALA A 156 12.81 15.36 -5.75
C ALA A 156 12.03 14.09 -6.13
N LEU A 157 11.10 13.66 -5.28
CA LEU A 157 10.24 12.51 -5.55
C LEU A 157 9.22 12.84 -6.66
N ARG A 158 8.65 14.05 -6.62
CA ARG A 158 7.75 14.56 -7.67
C ARG A 158 8.46 14.64 -9.02
N GLU A 159 9.62 15.24 -9.08
CA GLU A 159 10.42 15.34 -10.31
C GLU A 159 10.78 13.96 -10.88
N ALA A 160 11.18 13.01 -10.03
CA ALA A 160 11.48 11.65 -10.46
C ALA A 160 10.24 10.94 -11.03
N ARG A 161 9.07 11.05 -10.39
CA ARG A 161 7.81 10.54 -10.88
C ARG A 161 7.44 11.14 -12.23
N ASP A 162 7.49 12.47 -12.34
CA ASP A 162 7.07 13.18 -13.54
C ASP A 162 8.00 12.87 -14.73
N ARG A 163 9.28 12.68 -14.47
CA ARG A 163 10.26 12.18 -15.46
C ARG A 163 9.91 10.77 -15.94
N LEU A 164 9.62 9.85 -15.03
CA LEU A 164 9.23 8.48 -15.37
C LEU A 164 7.91 8.44 -16.17
N ASN A 165 6.92 9.21 -15.76
CA ASN A 165 5.67 9.35 -16.48
C ASN A 165 5.86 9.92 -17.89
N GLY A 166 6.71 10.93 -18.03
CA GLY A 166 7.07 11.49 -19.33
C GLY A 166 7.67 10.46 -20.28
N VAL A 167 8.58 9.61 -19.79
CA VAL A 167 9.15 8.50 -20.59
C VAL A 167 8.05 7.49 -20.95
N ALA A 168 7.19 7.10 -20.00
CA ALA A 168 6.10 6.17 -20.28
C ALA A 168 5.13 6.73 -21.33
N ASP A 169 4.77 8.01 -21.23
CA ASP A 169 3.89 8.66 -22.20
C ASP A 169 4.52 8.73 -23.61
N LEU A 170 5.81 9.06 -23.71
CA LEU A 170 6.52 9.05 -24.99
C LEU A 170 6.56 7.66 -25.65
N LEU A 171 6.72 6.60 -24.85
CA LEU A 171 6.73 5.22 -25.37
C LEU A 171 5.35 4.79 -25.88
N HIS A 172 4.27 5.32 -25.33
CA HIS A 172 2.90 4.95 -25.66
C HIS A 172 2.18 5.93 -26.60
N GLN A 173 2.79 7.06 -26.94
CA GLN A 173 2.25 7.98 -27.94
C GLN A 173 2.58 7.53 -29.36
N PRO A 174 1.66 7.66 -30.33
CA PRO A 174 1.97 7.41 -31.73
C PRO A 174 3.08 8.33 -32.23
N VAL A 175 4.01 7.79 -32.98
CA VAL A 175 5.05 8.60 -33.65
C VAL A 175 4.38 9.44 -34.75
N PRO A 176 4.64 10.77 -34.82
CA PRO A 176 4.06 11.61 -35.86
C PRO A 176 4.32 11.05 -37.28
N GLY A 177 3.26 10.88 -38.06
CA GLY A 177 3.30 10.27 -39.37
C GLY A 177 3.26 8.74 -39.43
N TYR A 178 3.15 8.07 -38.30
CA TYR A 178 3.05 6.62 -38.21
C TYR A 178 1.88 6.17 -37.33
N VAL A 179 1.37 4.93 -37.58
CA VAL A 179 0.21 4.37 -36.85
C VAL A 179 0.65 3.55 -35.63
N PHE A 180 1.93 3.48 -35.35
CA PHE A 180 2.47 2.70 -34.24
C PHE A 180 3.16 3.56 -33.17
N THR A 181 3.22 3.01 -31.97
CA THR A 181 3.94 3.61 -30.84
C THR A 181 5.35 3.01 -30.73
N PRO A 182 6.34 3.74 -30.17
CA PRO A 182 7.68 3.19 -29.91
C PRO A 182 7.62 1.86 -29.15
N PHE A 183 6.75 1.76 -28.14
CA PHE A 183 6.57 0.53 -27.35
C PHE A 183 6.15 -0.65 -28.23
N ARG A 184 5.19 -0.44 -29.14
CA ARG A 184 4.74 -1.50 -30.05
C ARG A 184 5.84 -1.91 -31.02
N ALA A 185 6.60 -0.95 -31.55
CA ALA A 185 7.73 -1.24 -32.42
C ALA A 185 8.79 -2.10 -31.72
N MET A 186 9.15 -1.77 -30.47
CA MET A 186 10.06 -2.54 -29.65
C MET A 186 9.54 -3.95 -29.37
N ALA A 187 8.27 -4.08 -29.03
CA ALA A 187 7.63 -5.38 -28.76
C ALA A 187 7.59 -6.28 -30.01
N GLU A 188 7.30 -5.73 -31.18
CA GLU A 188 7.35 -6.49 -32.44
C GLU A 188 8.79 -6.88 -32.80
N SER A 189 9.76 -5.98 -32.63
CA SER A 189 11.17 -6.28 -32.90
C SER A 189 11.71 -7.40 -32.02
N ALA A 190 11.28 -7.47 -30.74
CA ALA A 190 11.70 -8.51 -29.83
C ALA A 190 11.25 -9.92 -30.23
N ARG A 191 10.16 -10.03 -31.04
CA ARG A 191 9.68 -11.32 -31.58
C ARG A 191 10.59 -11.93 -32.66
N PHE A 192 11.46 -11.12 -33.27
CA PHE A 192 12.37 -11.55 -34.32
C PHE A 192 13.79 -11.84 -33.83
N VAL A 193 14.06 -11.66 -32.54
CA VAL A 193 15.38 -11.86 -31.90
C VAL A 193 15.44 -13.20 -31.17
N GLY A 194 14.38 -14.02 -31.22
CA GLY A 194 14.30 -15.33 -30.58
C GLY A 194 14.56 -16.50 -31.55
#